data_d551be582b75dcd1036bece4cee6b869
#
_entry.id   d551be582b75dcd1036bece4cee6b869
#
_cell.length_a   1.000
_cell.length_b   1.000
_cell.length_c   1.000
_cell.angle_alpha   90.00
_cell.angle_beta   90.00
_cell.angle_gamma   90.00
#
_symmetry.space_group_name_H-M   'P 1'
#
loop_
_entity.id
_entity.type
_entity.pdbx_description
1 polymer ?
#
loop_
_entity_poly.entity_id
_entity_poly.type
_entity_poly.pdbx_seq_one_letter_code
_entity_poly.pdbx_strand_id
1 'polypeptide(L)'
;MNNKTVVVIATLDTKGEEAAFVKQQISALGGHALLLDIGLIGEPGTAPDIDRATVIQSGGSSLETLLNNPQRQDASPVFIAGAIAIINEMLGNDEVHAVLGFGGTQGTSNCAAIMQALPFGLPKIILSTMASGDTSAFVDIKDITMMFAVSDILGLNPLSRTILSNAAAAAWGMAQSPFKLQRNSEKAVIGMTNLGVITDGAMHAMKLFREAGYEVIVFHAIGAGGRAMEQLMKEGHIQAVFDYALGEISDEVHGGFRSAGEERLTVAGKLGIPQVLCPGGTEHIGLFTEANVVPEEYKDYVSVFHNPIIFVPRLNADDMRQVAKVISERLQHTSGNATMLLPMKGTSRYCIEDAPLYDAEADSAFFEELQKRLPRTVEVQLIDAAAEDEVFVELAVTKLLDMLD
;
A
#
# COMPACT_ATOMS: atom_id res chain seq x y z
N MET A 1 32.15 -5.81 -13.92
CA MET A 1 31.49 -4.97 -12.90
C MET A 1 30.07 -4.77 -13.41
N ASN A 2 29.03 -5.22 -12.68
CA ASN A 2 27.65 -4.98 -13.09
C ASN A 2 27.41 -3.47 -13.04
N ASN A 3 27.24 -2.84 -14.20
CA ASN A 3 26.94 -1.42 -14.30
C ASN A 3 25.49 -1.19 -13.84
N LYS A 4 25.29 -0.99 -12.52
CA LYS A 4 23.99 -0.64 -11.99
C LYS A 4 23.61 0.77 -12.46
N THR A 5 22.33 0.95 -12.82
CA THR A 5 21.82 2.21 -13.36
C THR A 5 20.79 2.82 -12.43
N VAL A 6 20.90 4.11 -12.18
CA VAL A 6 19.91 4.94 -11.49
C VAL A 6 19.25 5.86 -12.53
N VAL A 7 17.92 5.77 -12.67
CA VAL A 7 17.16 6.75 -13.46
C VAL A 7 16.88 7.96 -12.59
N VAL A 8 17.29 9.13 -13.06
CA VAL A 8 17.10 10.42 -12.38
C VAL A 8 15.99 11.18 -13.10
N ILE A 9 14.87 11.39 -12.44
CA ILE A 9 13.67 12.08 -12.97
C ILE A 9 13.69 13.53 -12.51
N ALA A 10 13.69 14.48 -13.43
CA ALA A 10 13.62 15.90 -13.13
C ALA A 10 13.03 16.72 -14.28
N THR A 11 12.55 17.94 -13.97
CA THR A 11 12.21 18.95 -14.96
C THR A 11 13.48 19.66 -15.40
N LEU A 12 14.12 19.20 -16.47
CA LEU A 12 15.47 19.68 -16.87
C LEU A 12 15.48 21.12 -17.38
N ASP A 13 14.32 21.67 -17.73
CA ASP A 13 14.16 23.09 -18.06
C ASP A 13 14.37 24.01 -16.84
N THR A 14 14.12 23.53 -15.63
CA THR A 14 14.24 24.31 -14.40
C THR A 14 15.24 23.75 -13.39
N LYS A 15 15.62 22.47 -13.53
CA LYS A 15 16.49 21.72 -12.61
C LYS A 15 17.68 21.04 -13.31
N GLY A 16 18.05 21.54 -14.49
CA GLY A 16 19.11 20.93 -15.30
C GLY A 16 20.47 20.93 -14.62
N GLU A 17 20.85 22.02 -13.94
CA GLU A 17 22.13 22.12 -13.23
C GLU A 17 22.20 21.11 -12.06
N GLU A 18 21.13 20.99 -11.28
CA GLU A 18 21.03 20.05 -10.18
C GLU A 18 21.03 18.60 -10.67
N ALA A 19 20.32 18.32 -11.78
CA ALA A 19 20.30 16.99 -12.39
C ALA A 19 21.68 16.56 -12.92
N ALA A 20 22.38 17.46 -13.59
CA ALA A 20 23.76 17.23 -14.04
C ALA A 20 24.70 16.95 -12.85
N PHE A 21 24.55 17.72 -11.77
CA PHE A 21 25.31 17.49 -10.54
C PHE A 21 25.03 16.11 -9.92
N VAL A 22 23.75 15.72 -9.78
CA VAL A 22 23.36 14.40 -9.28
C VAL A 22 23.95 13.28 -10.15
N LYS A 23 23.84 13.39 -11.47
CA LYS A 23 24.45 12.44 -12.42
C LYS A 23 25.97 12.31 -12.21
N GLN A 24 26.65 13.45 -12.02
CA GLN A 24 28.08 13.48 -11.73
C GLN A 24 28.41 12.79 -10.40
N GLN A 25 27.61 13.01 -9.33
CA GLN A 25 27.84 12.37 -8.04
C GLN A 25 27.67 10.84 -8.11
N ILE A 26 26.64 10.35 -8.79
CA ILE A 26 26.43 8.91 -9.00
C ILE A 26 27.63 8.32 -9.79
N SER A 27 28.07 9.02 -10.83
CA SER A 27 29.23 8.58 -11.64
C SER A 27 30.53 8.54 -10.83
N ALA A 28 30.74 9.52 -9.95
CA ALA A 28 31.91 9.56 -9.05
C ALA A 28 31.92 8.39 -8.05
N LEU A 29 30.76 7.85 -7.69
CA LEU A 29 30.59 6.65 -6.87
C LEU A 29 30.73 5.33 -7.66
N GLY A 30 31.01 5.40 -8.97
CA GLY A 30 31.15 4.25 -9.85
C GLY A 30 29.84 3.73 -10.43
N GLY A 31 28.75 4.51 -10.32
CA GLY A 31 27.44 4.20 -10.86
C GLY A 31 27.21 4.75 -12.26
N HIS A 32 26.14 4.29 -12.89
CA HIS A 32 25.60 4.87 -14.12
C HIS A 32 24.30 5.59 -13.82
N ALA A 33 24.12 6.82 -14.32
CA ALA A 33 22.90 7.58 -14.15
C ALA A 33 22.35 8.03 -15.50
N LEU A 34 21.04 7.86 -15.70
CA LEU A 34 20.29 8.33 -16.87
C LEU A 34 19.34 9.45 -16.44
N LEU A 35 19.44 10.61 -17.10
CA LEU A 35 18.54 11.74 -16.89
C LEU A 35 17.29 11.58 -17.74
N LEU A 36 16.14 11.45 -17.10
CA LEU A 36 14.82 11.42 -17.73
C LEU A 36 14.13 12.78 -17.55
N ASP A 37 13.87 13.47 -18.67
CA ASP A 37 13.32 14.82 -18.68
C ASP A 37 11.77 14.80 -18.67
N ILE A 38 11.20 15.41 -17.64
CA ILE A 38 9.75 15.67 -17.52
C ILE A 38 9.44 17.18 -17.55
N GLY A 39 10.35 18.01 -18.05
CA GLY A 39 10.15 19.45 -18.25
C GLY A 39 9.37 19.75 -19.53
N LEU A 40 8.58 20.83 -19.56
CA LEU A 40 7.72 21.17 -20.71
C LEU A 40 8.08 22.47 -21.40
N ILE A 41 8.38 23.55 -20.65
CA ILE A 41 8.26 24.93 -21.17
C ILE A 41 9.60 25.46 -21.71
N GLY A 42 10.71 25.23 -21.03
CA GLY A 42 12.02 25.77 -21.35
C GLY A 42 12.90 24.80 -22.13
N GLU A 43 14.07 25.27 -22.58
CA GLU A 43 15.11 24.37 -23.05
C GLU A 43 15.75 23.65 -21.86
N PRO A 44 16.12 22.36 -21.98
CA PRO A 44 16.82 21.65 -20.95
C PRO A 44 18.14 22.29 -20.57
N GLY A 45 18.36 22.58 -19.28
CA GLY A 45 19.62 23.14 -18.78
C GLY A 45 20.82 22.18 -18.83
N THR A 46 20.55 20.89 -19.13
CA THR A 46 21.55 19.86 -19.41
C THR A 46 20.99 18.86 -20.43
N ALA A 47 21.86 18.16 -21.16
CA ALA A 47 21.43 17.16 -22.13
C ALA A 47 20.78 15.96 -21.41
N PRO A 48 19.51 15.63 -21.72
CA PRO A 48 18.86 14.42 -21.21
C PRO A 48 19.43 13.16 -21.88
N ASP A 49 19.40 12.03 -21.18
CA ASP A 49 19.61 10.71 -21.79
C ASP A 49 18.29 10.19 -22.38
N ILE A 50 17.15 10.52 -21.74
CA ILE A 50 15.80 10.25 -22.22
C ILE A 50 15.09 11.60 -22.29
N ASP A 51 14.89 12.10 -23.49
CA ASP A 51 14.35 13.43 -23.73
C ASP A 51 12.81 13.48 -23.54
N ARG A 52 12.30 14.67 -23.29
CA ARG A 52 10.87 14.90 -23.07
C ARG A 52 9.99 14.50 -24.26
N ALA A 53 10.50 14.58 -25.50
CA ALA A 53 9.72 14.18 -26.67
C ALA A 53 9.48 12.68 -26.67
N THR A 54 10.50 11.89 -26.31
CA THR A 54 10.41 10.45 -26.11
C THR A 54 9.45 10.10 -24.98
N VAL A 55 9.52 10.79 -23.82
CA VAL A 55 8.62 10.58 -22.69
C VAL A 55 7.16 10.90 -23.09
N ILE A 56 6.92 12.04 -23.74
CA ILE A 56 5.58 12.43 -24.20
C ILE A 56 5.02 11.44 -25.22
N GLN A 57 5.83 10.99 -26.16
CA GLN A 57 5.42 9.99 -27.16
C GLN A 57 5.03 8.66 -26.50
N SER A 58 5.83 8.20 -25.55
CA SER A 58 5.53 6.99 -24.75
C SER A 58 4.27 7.16 -23.89
N GLY A 59 3.92 8.40 -23.52
CA GLY A 59 2.68 8.77 -22.83
C GLY A 59 1.47 8.96 -23.76
N GLY A 60 1.60 8.67 -25.06
CA GLY A 60 0.50 8.69 -26.03
C GLY A 60 0.15 10.10 -26.58
N SER A 61 1.08 11.06 -26.52
CA SER A 61 0.88 12.41 -27.03
C SER A 61 2.06 12.89 -27.88
N SER A 62 2.08 14.15 -28.30
CA SER A 62 3.21 14.78 -28.97
C SER A 62 3.62 16.09 -28.29
N LEU A 63 4.89 16.46 -28.42
CA LEU A 63 5.40 17.72 -27.87
C LEU A 63 4.65 18.92 -28.46
N GLU A 64 4.34 18.89 -29.76
CA GLU A 64 3.56 19.94 -30.44
C GLU A 64 2.17 20.11 -29.82
N THR A 65 1.48 18.99 -29.55
CA THR A 65 0.15 18.99 -28.91
C THR A 65 0.19 19.65 -27.55
N LEU A 66 1.18 19.31 -26.72
CA LEU A 66 1.32 19.86 -25.37
C LEU A 66 1.78 21.32 -25.35
N LEU A 67 2.62 21.74 -26.28
CA LEU A 67 3.08 23.13 -26.38
C LEU A 67 1.95 24.08 -26.85
N ASN A 68 1.00 23.59 -27.63
CA ASN A 68 -0.18 24.37 -28.04
C ASN A 68 -1.18 24.59 -26.89
N ASN A 69 -1.11 23.77 -25.83
CA ASN A 69 -1.89 23.94 -24.60
C ASN A 69 -0.99 23.71 -23.37
N PRO A 70 -0.10 24.65 -23.03
CA PRO A 70 0.96 24.43 -22.04
C PRO A 70 0.47 24.48 -20.58
N GLN A 71 -0.77 24.21 -20.29
CA GLN A 71 -1.23 24.06 -18.92
C GLN A 71 -0.59 22.82 -18.28
N ARG A 72 0.18 23.02 -17.20
CA ARG A 72 0.90 21.94 -16.50
C ARG A 72 -0.01 20.79 -16.06
N GLN A 73 -1.26 21.09 -15.74
CA GLN A 73 -2.25 20.08 -15.32
C GLN A 73 -2.58 19.09 -16.45
N ASP A 74 -2.59 19.55 -17.70
CA ASP A 74 -2.89 18.71 -18.87
C ASP A 74 -1.67 17.90 -19.31
N ALA A 75 -0.44 18.37 -19.03
CA ALA A 75 0.80 17.73 -19.44
C ALA A 75 1.27 16.65 -18.43
N SER A 76 1.04 16.85 -17.13
CA SER A 76 1.51 15.92 -16.09
C SER A 76 1.07 14.47 -16.29
N PRO A 77 -0.20 14.15 -16.60
CA PRO A 77 -0.63 12.78 -16.84
C PRO A 77 0.13 12.11 -17.99
N VAL A 78 0.47 12.87 -19.06
CA VAL A 78 1.21 12.35 -20.21
C VAL A 78 2.67 12.04 -19.83
N PHE A 79 3.35 12.94 -19.12
CA PHE A 79 4.69 12.68 -18.61
C PHE A 79 4.74 11.51 -17.64
N ILE A 80 3.77 11.42 -16.73
CA ILE A 80 3.67 10.31 -15.77
C ILE A 80 3.51 8.99 -16.52
N ALA A 81 2.55 8.89 -17.44
CA ALA A 81 2.31 7.68 -18.21
C ALA A 81 3.54 7.27 -19.05
N GLY A 82 4.18 8.23 -19.70
CA GLY A 82 5.38 7.98 -20.51
C GLY A 82 6.59 7.53 -19.70
N ALA A 83 6.85 8.19 -18.57
CA ALA A 83 7.93 7.80 -17.68
C ALA A 83 7.71 6.39 -17.09
N ILE A 84 6.47 6.06 -16.69
CA ILE A 84 6.11 4.72 -16.22
C ILE A 84 6.37 3.68 -17.31
N ALA A 85 5.94 3.94 -18.55
CA ALA A 85 6.13 3.00 -19.66
C ALA A 85 7.61 2.72 -19.93
N ILE A 86 8.42 3.78 -20.01
CA ILE A 86 9.87 3.69 -20.26
C ILE A 86 10.58 2.94 -19.12
N ILE A 87 10.31 3.31 -17.86
CA ILE A 87 10.98 2.69 -16.72
C ILE A 87 10.60 1.22 -16.60
N ASN A 88 9.34 0.84 -16.86
CA ASN A 88 8.90 -0.56 -16.85
C ASN A 88 9.55 -1.37 -17.98
N GLU A 89 9.72 -0.80 -19.17
CA GLU A 89 10.48 -1.44 -20.25
C GLU A 89 11.93 -1.69 -19.85
N MET A 90 12.59 -0.68 -19.29
CA MET A 90 13.97 -0.79 -18.77
C MET A 90 14.08 -1.82 -17.64
N LEU A 91 13.05 -1.91 -16.76
CA LEU A 91 12.99 -2.94 -15.72
C LEU A 91 12.91 -4.34 -16.30
N GLY A 92 12.07 -4.53 -17.32
CA GLY A 92 11.96 -5.81 -18.04
C GLY A 92 13.27 -6.28 -18.66
N ASN A 93 14.15 -5.34 -19.03
CA ASN A 93 15.47 -5.57 -19.63
C ASN A 93 16.62 -5.64 -18.59
N ASP A 94 16.34 -5.52 -17.28
CA ASP A 94 17.35 -5.37 -16.19
C ASP A 94 18.30 -4.16 -16.38
N GLU A 95 17.79 -3.07 -16.97
CA GLU A 95 18.54 -1.84 -17.30
C GLU A 95 18.41 -0.75 -16.23
N VAL A 96 17.47 -0.87 -15.26
CA VAL A 96 17.28 0.08 -14.15
C VAL A 96 17.30 -0.61 -12.81
N HIS A 97 17.93 0.02 -11.81
CA HIS A 97 18.19 -0.59 -10.50
C HIS A 97 17.79 0.31 -9.34
N ALA A 98 17.54 1.58 -9.59
CA ALA A 98 16.94 2.54 -8.66
C ALA A 98 16.37 3.73 -9.45
N VAL A 99 15.43 4.43 -8.83
CA VAL A 99 14.85 5.67 -9.36
C VAL A 99 15.02 6.77 -8.32
N LEU A 100 15.57 7.91 -8.74
CA LEU A 100 15.72 9.12 -7.95
C LEU A 100 14.96 10.25 -8.61
N GLY A 101 13.93 10.79 -7.95
CA GLY A 101 13.23 11.99 -8.39
C GLY A 101 13.53 13.16 -7.45
N PHE A 102 13.47 14.40 -7.95
CA PHE A 102 13.55 15.55 -7.09
C PHE A 102 12.82 16.78 -7.65
N GLY A 103 12.36 17.64 -6.74
CA GLY A 103 11.70 18.87 -7.14
C GLY A 103 10.99 19.60 -6.01
N GLY A 104 10.33 20.70 -6.37
CA GLY A 104 9.33 21.39 -5.57
C GLY A 104 8.01 20.64 -5.62
N THR A 105 6.88 21.31 -5.31
CA THR A 105 5.55 20.68 -5.18
C THR A 105 5.16 19.86 -6.42
N GLN A 106 5.21 20.45 -7.62
CA GLN A 106 4.81 19.77 -8.86
C GLN A 106 5.75 18.62 -9.22
N GLY A 107 7.07 18.85 -9.10
CA GLY A 107 8.07 17.81 -9.34
C GLY A 107 7.92 16.62 -8.38
N THR A 108 7.67 16.90 -7.11
CA THR A 108 7.37 15.86 -6.10
C THR A 108 6.13 15.06 -6.48
N SER A 109 5.02 15.73 -6.84
CA SER A 109 3.78 15.06 -7.22
C SER A 109 3.95 14.17 -8.45
N ASN A 110 4.64 14.64 -9.48
CA ASN A 110 4.91 13.85 -10.69
C ASN A 110 5.82 12.65 -10.39
N CYS A 111 6.93 12.86 -9.65
CA CYS A 111 7.83 11.77 -9.26
C CYS A 111 7.10 10.73 -8.38
N ALA A 112 6.26 11.18 -7.45
CA ALA A 112 5.47 10.30 -6.60
C ALA A 112 4.52 9.43 -7.42
N ALA A 113 3.74 10.03 -8.32
CA ALA A 113 2.81 9.31 -9.18
C ALA A 113 3.52 8.29 -10.10
N ILE A 114 4.69 8.65 -10.63
CA ILE A 114 5.52 7.70 -11.40
C ILE A 114 5.96 6.55 -10.50
N MET A 115 6.54 6.83 -9.32
CA MET A 115 7.11 5.83 -8.43
C MET A 115 6.06 4.93 -7.78
N GLN A 116 4.85 5.44 -7.53
CA GLN A 116 3.71 4.66 -7.04
C GLN A 116 3.27 3.58 -8.03
N ALA A 117 3.44 3.81 -9.33
CA ALA A 117 3.11 2.84 -10.36
C ALA A 117 4.22 1.79 -10.61
N LEU A 118 5.44 2.00 -10.07
CA LEU A 118 6.54 1.05 -10.23
C LEU A 118 6.41 -0.10 -9.21
N PRO A 119 6.98 -1.28 -9.50
CA PRO A 119 6.84 -2.46 -8.63
C PRO A 119 7.49 -2.27 -7.26
N PHE A 120 7.03 -3.03 -6.26
CA PHE A 120 7.68 -3.13 -4.96
C PHE A 120 9.09 -3.69 -5.10
N GLY A 121 9.98 -3.27 -4.19
CA GLY A 121 11.37 -3.74 -4.14
C GLY A 121 12.32 -3.02 -5.11
N LEU A 122 11.84 -2.27 -6.10
CA LEU A 122 12.68 -1.32 -6.83
C LEU A 122 13.00 -0.13 -5.92
N PRO A 123 14.26 0.19 -5.64
CA PRO A 123 14.62 1.36 -4.86
C PRO A 123 14.09 2.67 -5.46
N LYS A 124 13.33 3.44 -4.67
CA LYS A 124 12.66 4.68 -5.05
C LYS A 124 12.96 5.77 -4.02
N ILE A 125 13.50 6.89 -4.48
CA ILE A 125 13.85 8.03 -3.61
C ILE A 125 13.29 9.31 -4.21
N ILE A 126 12.65 10.14 -3.39
CA ILE A 126 12.23 11.48 -3.76
C ILE A 126 12.90 12.50 -2.83
N LEU A 127 13.76 13.35 -3.39
CA LEU A 127 14.27 14.54 -2.70
C LEU A 127 13.29 15.69 -2.92
N SER A 128 12.66 16.18 -1.88
CA SER A 128 11.52 17.07 -1.98
C SER A 128 11.56 18.23 -0.99
N THR A 129 11.15 19.41 -1.44
CA THR A 129 10.89 20.55 -0.56
C THR A 129 9.64 20.34 0.31
N MET A 130 8.80 19.34 -0.03
CA MET A 130 7.54 19.04 0.69
C MET A 130 7.69 17.96 1.76
N ALA A 131 8.86 17.31 1.88
CA ALA A 131 9.02 16.13 2.74
C ALA A 131 9.09 16.42 4.25
N SER A 132 8.96 17.69 4.69
CA SER A 132 8.83 18.07 6.10
C SER A 132 7.37 18.07 6.59
N GLY A 133 6.40 17.92 5.70
CA GLY A 133 4.97 17.88 6.01
C GLY A 133 4.40 16.46 5.92
N ASP A 134 3.09 16.38 5.72
CA ASP A 134 2.41 15.10 5.45
C ASP A 134 2.84 14.54 4.08
N THR A 135 3.43 13.37 4.11
CA THR A 135 3.96 12.66 2.92
C THR A 135 3.07 11.49 2.49
N SER A 136 1.96 11.25 3.17
CA SER A 136 1.09 10.10 2.92
C SER A 136 0.62 10.01 1.47
N ALA A 137 0.22 11.13 0.86
CA ALA A 137 -0.20 11.19 -0.54
C ALA A 137 0.93 10.90 -1.55
N PHE A 138 2.20 11.13 -1.17
CA PHE A 138 3.36 10.88 -2.03
C PHE A 138 3.89 9.45 -1.91
N VAL A 139 3.84 8.89 -0.71
CA VAL A 139 4.29 7.51 -0.45
C VAL A 139 3.19 6.51 -0.76
N ASP A 140 1.95 6.82 -0.38
CA ASP A 140 0.77 5.96 -0.48
C ASP A 140 1.05 4.57 0.12
N ILE A 141 0.95 3.51 -0.67
CA ILE A 141 1.25 2.13 -0.25
C ILE A 141 2.64 1.64 -0.66
N LYS A 142 3.44 2.47 -1.33
CA LYS A 142 4.71 2.06 -1.94
C LYS A 142 5.92 2.31 -1.03
N ASP A 143 6.94 1.50 -1.24
CA ASP A 143 8.25 1.57 -0.58
C ASP A 143 9.10 2.76 -1.09
N ILE A 144 8.57 3.99 -0.98
CA ILE A 144 9.22 5.23 -1.39
C ILE A 144 9.94 5.87 -0.21
N THR A 145 11.21 6.19 -0.40
CA THR A 145 12.00 6.97 0.55
C THR A 145 11.87 8.46 0.25
N MET A 146 11.38 9.25 1.20
CA MET A 146 11.30 10.70 1.10
C MET A 146 12.48 11.35 1.83
N MET A 147 13.19 12.26 1.14
CA MET A 147 14.28 13.06 1.73
C MET A 147 13.92 14.54 1.66
N PHE A 148 14.02 15.26 2.79
CA PHE A 148 13.73 16.68 2.85
C PHE A 148 14.88 17.52 2.30
N ALA A 149 14.59 18.42 1.35
CA ALA A 149 15.59 19.26 0.70
C ALA A 149 16.07 20.43 1.58
N VAL A 150 15.38 20.72 2.69
CA VAL A 150 15.66 21.81 3.66
C VAL A 150 15.48 23.20 3.05
N SER A 151 16.12 23.47 1.90
CA SER A 151 15.96 24.69 1.10
C SER A 151 15.26 24.42 -0.21
N ASP A 152 14.89 25.46 -0.94
CA ASP A 152 14.44 25.27 -2.33
C ASP A 152 15.58 24.69 -3.18
N ILE A 153 15.18 23.84 -4.12
CA ILE A 153 16.09 23.25 -5.11
C ILE A 153 16.18 24.24 -6.28
N LEU A 154 16.97 25.29 -6.08
CA LEU A 154 17.17 26.39 -7.05
C LEU A 154 18.63 26.81 -7.06
N GLY A 155 19.37 26.29 -8.03
CA GLY A 155 20.82 26.49 -8.16
C GLY A 155 21.64 25.68 -7.15
N LEU A 156 22.93 25.56 -7.45
CA LEU A 156 23.90 24.83 -6.64
C LEU A 156 24.60 25.75 -5.63
N ASN A 157 24.34 25.56 -4.36
CA ASN A 157 24.98 26.21 -3.23
C ASN A 157 25.56 25.15 -2.25
N PRO A 158 26.33 25.51 -1.21
CA PRO A 158 26.95 24.54 -0.31
C PRO A 158 25.94 23.56 0.34
N LEU A 159 24.74 24.05 0.71
CA LEU A 159 23.70 23.20 1.30
C LEU A 159 23.07 22.25 0.26
N SER A 160 22.61 22.80 -0.89
CA SER A 160 21.99 22.00 -1.93
C SER A 160 22.94 20.95 -2.50
N ARG A 161 24.24 21.28 -2.70
CA ARG A 161 25.27 20.30 -3.10
C ARG A 161 25.38 19.14 -2.12
N THR A 162 25.40 19.44 -0.82
CA THR A 162 25.49 18.39 0.21
C THR A 162 24.27 17.48 0.18
N ILE A 163 23.07 18.04 0.11
CA ILE A 163 21.82 17.28 0.16
C ILE A 163 21.60 16.47 -1.13
N LEU A 164 21.86 17.08 -2.30
CA LEU A 164 21.82 16.38 -3.60
C LEU A 164 22.85 15.24 -3.67
N SER A 165 24.05 15.46 -3.12
CA SER A 165 25.07 14.41 -3.02
C SER A 165 24.63 13.24 -2.13
N ASN A 166 23.98 13.55 -0.99
CA ASN A 166 23.43 12.53 -0.10
C ASN A 166 22.31 11.72 -0.78
N ALA A 167 21.42 12.39 -1.53
CA ALA A 167 20.36 11.72 -2.29
C ALA A 167 20.93 10.80 -3.39
N ALA A 168 21.95 11.28 -4.11
CA ALA A 168 22.66 10.50 -5.12
C ALA A 168 23.34 9.26 -4.51
N ALA A 169 24.02 9.44 -3.36
CA ALA A 169 24.68 8.34 -2.64
C ALA A 169 23.67 7.33 -2.10
N ALA A 170 22.53 7.79 -1.59
CA ALA A 170 21.45 6.92 -1.12
C ALA A 170 20.87 6.08 -2.27
N ALA A 171 20.54 6.71 -3.40
CA ALA A 171 20.02 6.00 -4.58
C ALA A 171 21.02 4.97 -5.11
N TRP A 172 22.29 5.34 -5.20
CA TRP A 172 23.34 4.42 -5.61
C TRP A 172 23.55 3.27 -4.63
N GLY A 173 23.59 3.55 -3.32
CA GLY A 173 23.73 2.54 -2.28
C GLY A 173 22.56 1.54 -2.30
N MET A 174 21.34 2.01 -2.44
CA MET A 174 20.15 1.15 -2.55
C MET A 174 20.18 0.30 -3.82
N ALA A 175 20.64 0.85 -4.97
CA ALA A 175 20.83 0.10 -6.22
C ALA A 175 21.83 -1.06 -6.07
N GLN A 176 22.76 -0.99 -5.11
CA GLN A 176 23.76 -2.02 -4.83
C GLN A 176 23.23 -3.14 -3.92
N SER A 177 22.03 -3.00 -3.34
CA SER A 177 21.48 -4.04 -2.45
C SER A 177 21.44 -5.38 -3.17
N PRO A 178 22.00 -6.45 -2.56
CA PRO A 178 21.93 -7.81 -3.12
C PRO A 178 20.54 -8.43 -2.95
N PHE A 179 19.74 -7.90 -2.02
CA PHE A 179 18.41 -8.41 -1.75
C PHE A 179 17.41 -7.80 -2.73
N LYS A 180 16.69 -8.66 -3.42
CA LYS A 180 15.57 -8.29 -4.30
C LYS A 180 14.33 -9.03 -3.82
N LEU A 181 13.18 -8.41 -3.98
CA LEU A 181 11.91 -9.09 -3.80
C LEU A 181 11.77 -10.13 -4.93
N GLN A 182 12.09 -11.38 -4.62
CA GLN A 182 12.07 -12.49 -5.59
C GLN A 182 11.00 -13.51 -5.24
N ARG A 183 10.42 -14.12 -6.26
CA ARG A 183 9.55 -15.30 -6.18
C ARG A 183 10.42 -16.57 -6.04
N ASN A 184 11.15 -16.72 -4.95
CA ASN A 184 12.14 -17.81 -4.84
C ASN A 184 11.77 -18.90 -3.83
N SER A 185 10.58 -18.91 -3.24
CA SER A 185 10.16 -20.00 -2.39
C SER A 185 9.48 -21.11 -3.23
N GLU A 186 9.84 -22.37 -2.98
CA GLU A 186 9.10 -23.52 -3.51
C GLU A 186 7.68 -23.57 -2.96
N LYS A 187 7.44 -22.90 -1.81
CA LYS A 187 6.13 -22.75 -1.17
C LYS A 187 5.54 -21.38 -1.42
N ALA A 188 4.21 -21.31 -1.35
CA ALA A 188 3.45 -20.06 -1.42
C ALA A 188 3.86 -19.08 -0.31
N VAL A 189 3.90 -17.79 -0.63
CA VAL A 189 4.01 -16.71 0.36
C VAL A 189 2.59 -16.33 0.80
N ILE A 190 2.35 -16.34 2.10
CA ILE A 190 1.05 -16.02 2.70
C ILE A 190 0.99 -14.53 3.04
N GLY A 191 0.00 -13.82 2.49
CA GLY A 191 -0.36 -12.49 2.96
C GLY A 191 -1.32 -12.61 4.15
N MET A 192 -1.01 -11.95 5.26
CA MET A 192 -1.85 -11.96 6.46
C MET A 192 -2.15 -10.55 6.94
N THR A 193 -3.40 -10.25 7.26
CA THR A 193 -3.76 -8.99 7.91
C THR A 193 -3.75 -9.12 9.43
N ASN A 194 -3.40 -8.05 10.12
CA ASN A 194 -3.46 -7.93 11.58
C ASN A 194 -3.98 -6.56 12.02
N LEU A 195 -4.67 -6.53 13.13
CA LEU A 195 -5.09 -5.32 13.84
C LEU A 195 -4.78 -5.47 15.33
N GLY A 196 -4.51 -4.37 16.03
CA GLY A 196 -4.09 -4.39 17.43
C GLY A 196 -4.97 -5.20 18.37
N VAL A 197 -6.29 -5.25 18.09
CA VAL A 197 -7.29 -5.94 18.93
C VAL A 197 -7.36 -7.46 18.70
N ILE A 198 -6.54 -8.01 17.79
CA ILE A 198 -6.45 -9.45 17.49
C ILE A 198 -4.99 -9.92 17.34
N THR A 199 -4.05 -9.16 17.88
CA THR A 199 -2.61 -9.40 17.67
C THR A 199 -2.12 -10.74 18.23
N ASP A 200 -2.66 -11.20 19.36
CA ASP A 200 -2.21 -12.45 19.98
C ASP A 200 -2.57 -13.66 19.09
N GLY A 201 -3.79 -13.65 18.51
CA GLY A 201 -4.18 -14.66 17.53
C GLY A 201 -3.35 -14.60 16.24
N ALA A 202 -3.05 -13.39 15.74
CA ALA A 202 -2.19 -13.21 14.56
C ALA A 202 -0.77 -13.72 14.81
N MET A 203 -0.19 -13.48 15.99
CA MET A 203 1.12 -14.02 16.36
C MET A 203 1.13 -15.54 16.43
N HIS A 204 0.04 -16.14 16.95
CA HIS A 204 -0.13 -17.59 16.99
C HIS A 204 -0.22 -18.17 15.57
N ALA A 205 -1.05 -17.60 14.69
CA ALA A 205 -1.16 -18.02 13.29
C ALA A 205 0.18 -17.92 12.55
N MET A 206 0.90 -16.81 12.72
CA MET A 206 2.22 -16.62 12.12
C MET A 206 3.23 -17.70 12.56
N LYS A 207 3.20 -18.09 13.84
CA LYS A 207 4.05 -19.18 14.36
C LYS A 207 3.72 -20.50 13.66
N LEU A 208 2.43 -20.87 13.58
CA LEU A 208 1.99 -22.12 12.96
C LEU A 208 2.35 -22.19 11.45
N PHE A 209 2.16 -21.11 10.69
CA PHE A 209 2.55 -21.05 9.29
C PHE A 209 4.07 -21.23 9.10
N ARG A 210 4.89 -20.60 9.97
CA ARG A 210 6.34 -20.74 9.92
C ARG A 210 6.80 -22.15 10.28
N GLU A 211 6.17 -22.79 11.27
CA GLU A 211 6.43 -24.19 11.62
C GLU A 211 6.07 -25.14 10.48
N ALA A 212 5.02 -24.82 9.70
CA ALA A 212 4.69 -25.51 8.45
C ALA A 212 5.61 -25.16 7.27
N GLY A 213 6.59 -24.25 7.47
CA GLY A 213 7.61 -23.87 6.48
C GLY A 213 7.16 -22.83 5.45
N TYR A 214 6.12 -22.05 5.74
CA TYR A 214 5.66 -20.96 4.89
C TYR A 214 6.24 -19.60 5.30
N GLU A 215 6.49 -18.74 4.34
CA GLU A 215 6.78 -17.32 4.59
C GLU A 215 5.48 -16.54 4.72
N VAL A 216 5.42 -15.62 5.69
CA VAL A 216 4.25 -14.80 5.97
C VAL A 216 4.61 -13.33 5.93
N ILE A 217 3.90 -12.56 5.10
CA ILE A 217 3.95 -11.10 5.07
C ILE A 217 2.74 -10.57 5.85
N VAL A 218 2.99 -9.88 6.96
CA VAL A 218 1.94 -9.36 7.83
C VAL A 218 1.67 -7.89 7.50
N PHE A 219 0.42 -7.55 7.25
CA PHE A 219 -0.05 -6.20 6.93
C PHE A 219 -0.87 -5.64 8.09
N HIS A 220 -0.59 -4.41 8.49
CA HIS A 220 -1.44 -3.74 9.47
C HIS A 220 -2.71 -3.22 8.79
N ALA A 221 -3.87 -3.72 9.22
CA ALA A 221 -5.18 -3.43 8.62
C ALA A 221 -5.70 -2.03 9.03
N ILE A 222 -5.03 -1.00 8.52
CA ILE A 222 -5.34 0.43 8.73
C ILE A 222 -5.45 1.20 7.40
N GLY A 223 -6.00 0.58 6.38
CA GLY A 223 -6.19 1.15 5.05
C GLY A 223 -5.01 0.88 4.13
N ALA A 224 -3.84 1.46 4.40
CA ALA A 224 -2.65 1.27 3.56
C ALA A 224 -2.18 -0.20 3.53
N GLY A 225 -2.28 -0.92 4.67
CA GLY A 225 -1.85 -2.32 4.74
C GLY A 225 -2.71 -3.25 3.89
N GLY A 226 -4.03 -3.15 3.96
CA GLY A 226 -4.94 -3.93 3.12
C GLY A 226 -4.72 -3.65 1.64
N ARG A 227 -4.60 -2.36 1.25
CA ARG A 227 -4.29 -1.98 -0.15
C ARG A 227 -2.95 -2.50 -0.64
N ALA A 228 -1.93 -2.48 0.22
CA ALA A 228 -0.60 -3.03 -0.12
C ALA A 228 -0.67 -4.55 -0.34
N MET A 229 -1.43 -5.28 0.49
CA MET A 229 -1.66 -6.72 0.32
C MET A 229 -2.36 -7.01 -1.01
N GLU A 230 -3.44 -6.28 -1.36
CA GLU A 230 -4.14 -6.42 -2.64
C GLU A 230 -3.19 -6.16 -3.83
N GLN A 231 -2.31 -5.14 -3.73
CA GLN A 231 -1.36 -4.84 -4.79
C GLN A 231 -0.27 -5.92 -4.94
N LEU A 232 0.26 -6.45 -3.83
CA LEU A 232 1.26 -7.52 -3.87
C LEU A 232 0.69 -8.84 -4.39
N MET A 233 -0.61 -9.10 -4.21
CA MET A 233 -1.32 -10.19 -4.90
C MET A 233 -1.34 -9.98 -6.41
N LYS A 234 -1.68 -8.77 -6.89
CA LYS A 234 -1.68 -8.41 -8.32
C LYS A 234 -0.28 -8.56 -8.94
N GLU A 235 0.75 -8.16 -8.22
CA GLU A 235 2.16 -8.32 -8.64
C GLU A 235 2.66 -9.77 -8.49
N GLY A 236 1.85 -10.66 -7.88
CA GLY A 236 2.11 -12.09 -7.72
C GLY A 236 3.15 -12.42 -6.66
N HIS A 237 3.39 -11.55 -5.70
CA HIS A 237 4.26 -11.79 -4.56
C HIS A 237 3.56 -12.55 -3.43
N ILE A 238 2.23 -12.60 -3.43
CA ILE A 238 1.40 -13.34 -2.48
C ILE A 238 0.58 -14.36 -3.26
N GLN A 239 0.61 -15.63 -2.83
CA GLN A 239 -0.06 -16.74 -3.48
C GLN A 239 -1.11 -17.41 -2.58
N ALA A 240 -1.21 -17.03 -1.31
CA ALA A 240 -2.23 -17.46 -0.36
C ALA A 240 -2.58 -16.32 0.60
N VAL A 241 -3.80 -16.29 1.09
CA VAL A 241 -4.28 -15.20 1.94
C VAL A 241 -4.88 -15.74 3.23
N PHE A 242 -4.39 -15.24 4.35
CA PHE A 242 -4.99 -15.36 5.66
C PHE A 242 -5.50 -13.98 6.11
N ASP A 243 -6.70 -13.61 5.65
CA ASP A 243 -7.28 -12.29 5.91
C ASP A 243 -7.96 -12.28 7.28
N TYR A 244 -7.16 -12.08 8.31
CA TYR A 244 -7.57 -12.22 9.70
C TYR A 244 -8.24 -10.97 10.26
N ALA A 245 -8.05 -9.80 9.64
CA ALA A 245 -8.60 -8.51 10.05
C ALA A 245 -9.38 -7.86 8.90
N LEU A 246 -10.70 -7.79 9.01
CA LEU A 246 -11.58 -7.15 8.03
C LEU A 246 -12.14 -5.78 8.47
N GLY A 247 -11.67 -5.21 9.58
CA GLY A 247 -12.12 -3.93 10.10
C GLY A 247 -11.99 -2.74 9.14
N GLU A 248 -11.09 -2.84 8.14
CA GLU A 248 -10.97 -1.85 7.06
C GLU A 248 -12.27 -1.68 6.25
N ILE A 249 -13.09 -2.76 6.16
CA ILE A 249 -14.41 -2.70 5.50
C ILE A 249 -15.41 -1.92 6.35
N SER A 250 -15.37 -2.09 7.67
CA SER A 250 -16.22 -1.34 8.59
C SER A 250 -15.95 0.16 8.51
N ASP A 251 -14.67 0.53 8.50
CA ASP A 251 -14.25 1.92 8.33
C ASP A 251 -14.64 2.48 6.96
N GLU A 252 -14.54 1.70 5.89
CA GLU A 252 -15.00 2.09 4.55
C GLU A 252 -16.50 2.40 4.53
N VAL A 253 -17.32 1.56 5.15
CA VAL A 253 -18.79 1.71 5.16
C VAL A 253 -19.24 2.87 6.02
N HIS A 254 -18.57 3.13 7.14
CA HIS A 254 -19.00 4.09 8.16
C HIS A 254 -18.03 5.29 8.33
N GLY A 255 -17.12 5.52 7.38
CA GLY A 255 -16.27 6.72 7.34
C GLY A 255 -15.14 6.75 8.35
N GLY A 256 -14.68 5.61 8.83
CA GLY A 256 -13.49 5.50 9.67
C GLY A 256 -12.19 5.74 8.91
N PHE A 257 -11.11 6.01 9.64
CA PHE A 257 -9.81 6.36 9.03
C PHE A 257 -9.03 5.16 8.46
N ARG A 258 -9.45 3.92 8.77
CA ARG A 258 -8.78 2.69 8.31
C ARG A 258 -9.30 2.20 6.96
N SER A 259 -10.11 2.98 6.23
CA SER A 259 -10.65 2.57 4.92
C SER A 259 -9.53 2.16 3.94
N ALA A 260 -9.71 1.01 3.29
CA ALA A 260 -8.78 0.49 2.29
C ALA A 260 -9.33 0.57 0.84
N GLY A 261 -10.45 1.27 0.66
CA GLY A 261 -11.06 1.51 -0.65
C GLY A 261 -11.81 0.29 -1.22
N GLU A 262 -12.42 0.49 -2.37
CA GLU A 262 -13.38 -0.45 -2.97
C GLU A 262 -12.75 -1.79 -3.43
N GLU A 263 -11.46 -1.83 -3.73
CA GLU A 263 -10.79 -3.04 -4.19
C GLU A 263 -10.45 -4.02 -3.05
N ARG A 264 -10.45 -3.56 -1.79
CA ARG A 264 -10.15 -4.39 -0.63
C ARG A 264 -11.06 -5.62 -0.60
N LEU A 265 -10.50 -6.80 -0.37
CA LEU A 265 -11.17 -8.10 -0.32
C LEU A 265 -11.63 -8.64 -1.70
N THR A 266 -11.18 -8.04 -2.81
CA THR A 266 -11.64 -8.49 -4.14
C THR A 266 -10.57 -9.21 -4.95
N VAL A 267 -9.29 -8.91 -4.74
CA VAL A 267 -8.21 -9.35 -5.64
C VAL A 267 -7.94 -10.84 -5.52
N ALA A 268 -7.87 -11.38 -4.29
CA ALA A 268 -7.66 -12.82 -4.08
C ALA A 268 -8.72 -13.65 -4.83
N GLY A 269 -9.99 -13.29 -4.68
CA GLY A 269 -11.09 -13.97 -5.35
C GLY A 269 -11.02 -13.86 -6.88
N LYS A 270 -10.71 -12.69 -7.42
CA LYS A 270 -10.57 -12.47 -8.87
C LYS A 270 -9.40 -13.26 -9.48
N LEU A 271 -8.32 -13.42 -8.73
CA LEU A 271 -7.12 -14.15 -9.17
C LEU A 271 -7.17 -15.66 -8.86
N GLY A 272 -8.20 -16.13 -8.14
CA GLY A 272 -8.31 -17.53 -7.72
C GLY A 272 -7.30 -17.94 -6.65
N ILE A 273 -6.77 -16.98 -5.91
CA ILE A 273 -5.82 -17.22 -4.80
C ILE A 273 -6.58 -17.87 -3.63
N PRO A 274 -6.09 -18.99 -3.07
CA PRO A 274 -6.67 -19.60 -1.89
C PRO A 274 -6.70 -18.62 -0.72
N GLN A 275 -7.86 -18.54 -0.03
CA GLN A 275 -8.04 -17.56 1.03
C GLN A 275 -8.87 -18.07 2.20
N VAL A 276 -8.42 -17.81 3.40
CA VAL A 276 -9.18 -17.93 4.65
C VAL A 276 -9.46 -16.54 5.19
N LEU A 277 -10.73 -16.27 5.48
CA LEU A 277 -11.25 -14.98 5.87
C LEU A 277 -11.77 -15.07 7.31
N CYS A 278 -11.33 -14.19 8.18
CA CYS A 278 -11.80 -14.07 9.55
C CYS A 278 -12.23 -12.61 9.79
N PRO A 279 -13.44 -12.34 10.29
CA PRO A 279 -13.95 -10.97 10.41
C PRO A 279 -13.40 -10.23 11.64
N GLY A 280 -12.10 -10.34 11.90
CA GLY A 280 -11.47 -9.70 13.04
C GLY A 280 -11.54 -8.18 13.00
N GLY A 281 -11.96 -7.55 14.10
CA GLY A 281 -12.04 -6.11 14.26
C GLY A 281 -13.09 -5.40 13.41
N THR A 282 -14.11 -6.12 12.93
CA THR A 282 -15.23 -5.55 12.15
C THR A 282 -16.28 -4.86 12.99
N GLU A 283 -16.33 -5.16 14.29
CA GLU A 283 -17.36 -4.70 15.22
C GLU A 283 -17.30 -3.20 15.53
N HIS A 284 -16.22 -2.52 15.14
CA HIS A 284 -15.99 -1.11 15.45
C HIS A 284 -15.30 -0.37 14.29
N ILE A 285 -15.39 0.95 14.31
CA ILE A 285 -14.58 1.83 13.44
C ILE A 285 -13.59 2.65 14.25
N GLY A 286 -12.59 3.25 13.57
CA GLY A 286 -11.66 4.19 14.16
C GLY A 286 -11.92 5.61 13.65
N LEU A 287 -12.01 6.57 14.55
CA LEU A 287 -12.21 7.98 14.22
C LEU A 287 -11.16 8.85 14.87
N PHE A 288 -10.58 9.80 14.11
CA PHE A 288 -9.79 10.86 14.72
C PHE A 288 -10.70 11.94 15.30
N THR A 289 -10.46 12.31 16.56
CA THR A 289 -11.22 13.33 17.28
C THR A 289 -10.30 14.29 17.99
N GLU A 290 -10.84 15.42 18.50
CA GLU A 290 -10.15 16.18 19.54
C GLU A 290 -9.96 15.30 20.78
N ALA A 291 -8.91 15.60 21.56
CA ALA A 291 -8.52 14.74 22.68
C ALA A 291 -9.67 14.50 23.67
N ASN A 292 -10.08 13.24 23.80
CA ASN A 292 -11.16 12.75 24.65
C ASN A 292 -12.55 13.38 24.36
N VAL A 293 -12.79 13.84 23.14
CA VAL A 293 -14.09 14.37 22.71
C VAL A 293 -14.85 13.29 21.95
N VAL A 294 -16.04 12.94 22.43
CA VAL A 294 -16.97 12.04 21.74
C VAL A 294 -17.74 12.86 20.70
N PRO A 295 -17.71 12.49 19.39
CA PRO A 295 -18.51 13.18 18.37
C PRO A 295 -20.01 13.08 18.65
N GLU A 296 -20.78 14.11 18.27
CA GLU A 296 -22.20 14.23 18.61
C GLU A 296 -23.02 13.03 18.09
N GLU A 297 -22.73 12.58 16.88
CA GLU A 297 -23.38 11.45 16.22
C GLU A 297 -23.16 10.09 16.90
N TYR A 298 -22.15 9.98 17.76
CA TYR A 298 -21.79 8.74 18.45
C TYR A 298 -22.06 8.78 19.96
N LYS A 299 -22.77 9.80 20.48
CA LYS A 299 -23.03 9.92 21.92
C LYS A 299 -23.81 8.76 22.52
N ASP A 300 -24.68 8.17 21.71
CA ASP A 300 -25.53 7.04 22.12
C ASP A 300 -24.89 5.67 21.80
N TYR A 301 -23.69 5.64 21.20
CA TYR A 301 -22.97 4.42 20.90
C TYR A 301 -22.13 3.97 22.10
N VAL A 302 -22.10 2.66 22.35
CA VAL A 302 -21.07 2.08 23.21
C VAL A 302 -19.71 2.35 22.58
N SER A 303 -18.74 2.82 23.34
CA SER A 303 -17.48 3.28 22.76
C SER A 303 -16.32 3.26 23.75
N VAL A 304 -15.11 3.25 23.22
CA VAL A 304 -13.87 3.41 23.96
C VAL A 304 -12.94 4.42 23.26
N PHE A 305 -11.97 4.94 23.99
CA PHE A 305 -10.84 5.62 23.39
C PHE A 305 -9.65 4.66 23.36
N HIS A 306 -9.11 4.40 22.16
CA HIS A 306 -7.88 3.62 21.99
C HIS A 306 -6.66 4.44 22.52
N ASN A 307 -6.67 5.73 22.28
CA ASN A 307 -5.81 6.75 22.85
C ASN A 307 -6.58 8.09 22.84
N PRO A 308 -6.05 9.18 23.43
CA PRO A 308 -6.81 10.43 23.56
C PRO A 308 -7.42 10.99 22.28
N ILE A 309 -6.88 10.69 21.09
CA ILE A 309 -7.32 11.24 19.80
C ILE A 309 -7.91 10.18 18.86
N ILE A 310 -7.97 8.91 19.26
CA ILE A 310 -8.61 7.83 18.49
C ILE A 310 -9.81 7.31 19.26
N PHE A 311 -10.97 7.69 18.79
CA PHE A 311 -12.27 7.28 19.28
C PHE A 311 -12.75 6.03 18.53
N VAL A 312 -13.32 5.07 19.26
CA VAL A 312 -13.70 3.75 18.74
C VAL A 312 -15.14 3.44 19.17
N PRO A 313 -16.15 3.79 18.37
CA PRO A 313 -17.54 3.40 18.61
C PRO A 313 -17.80 1.96 18.16
N ARG A 314 -18.62 1.24 18.94
CA ARG A 314 -19.19 -0.05 18.57
C ARG A 314 -20.28 0.14 17.52
N LEU A 315 -20.22 -0.59 16.44
CA LEU A 315 -21.28 -0.61 15.42
C LEU A 315 -22.52 -1.36 15.93
N ASN A 316 -23.70 -0.80 15.75
CA ASN A 316 -24.96 -1.42 16.13
C ASN A 316 -25.38 -2.52 15.14
N ALA A 317 -26.50 -3.20 15.40
CA ALA A 317 -26.97 -4.31 14.58
C ALA A 317 -27.23 -3.94 13.10
N ASP A 318 -27.77 -2.75 12.85
CA ASP A 318 -28.03 -2.28 11.48
C ASP A 318 -26.74 -1.90 10.75
N ASP A 319 -25.80 -1.27 11.44
CA ASP A 319 -24.46 -0.97 10.90
C ASP A 319 -23.72 -2.27 10.54
N MET A 320 -23.77 -3.26 11.43
CA MET A 320 -23.12 -4.57 11.20
C MET A 320 -23.74 -5.34 10.02
N ARG A 321 -25.06 -5.24 9.80
CA ARG A 321 -25.69 -5.79 8.57
C ARG A 321 -25.17 -5.10 7.30
N GLN A 322 -24.90 -3.77 7.34
CA GLN A 322 -24.33 -3.06 6.20
C GLN A 322 -22.90 -3.53 5.90
N VAL A 323 -22.07 -3.71 6.92
CA VAL A 323 -20.71 -4.27 6.79
C VAL A 323 -20.77 -5.67 6.18
N ALA A 324 -21.63 -6.55 6.68
CA ALA A 324 -21.84 -7.90 6.15
C ALA A 324 -22.25 -7.91 4.68
N LYS A 325 -23.13 -6.99 4.29
CA LYS A 325 -23.54 -6.80 2.90
C LYS A 325 -22.36 -6.45 2.01
N VAL A 326 -21.56 -5.46 2.37
CA VAL A 326 -20.40 -5.04 1.58
C VAL A 326 -19.35 -6.14 1.47
N ILE A 327 -19.03 -6.84 2.57
CA ILE A 327 -18.14 -8.02 2.54
C ILE A 327 -18.67 -9.05 1.53
N SER A 328 -19.96 -9.37 1.59
CA SER A 328 -20.57 -10.35 0.70
C SER A 328 -20.56 -9.91 -0.77
N GLU A 329 -20.82 -8.63 -1.05
CA GLU A 329 -20.76 -8.07 -2.41
C GLU A 329 -19.35 -8.14 -3.00
N ARG A 330 -18.31 -7.84 -2.22
CA ARG A 330 -16.90 -7.92 -2.66
C ARG A 330 -16.47 -9.35 -2.96
N LEU A 331 -17.03 -10.33 -2.29
CA LEU A 331 -16.73 -11.74 -2.48
C LEU A 331 -17.55 -12.42 -3.59
N GLN A 332 -18.50 -11.73 -4.27
CA GLN A 332 -19.33 -12.31 -5.33
C GLN A 332 -18.54 -12.88 -6.50
N HIS A 333 -17.36 -12.36 -6.78
CA HIS A 333 -16.49 -12.79 -7.88
C HIS A 333 -15.39 -13.76 -7.45
N THR A 334 -15.53 -14.36 -6.27
CA THR A 334 -14.54 -15.31 -5.77
C THR A 334 -14.52 -16.57 -6.65
N SER A 335 -13.35 -16.80 -7.24
CA SER A 335 -12.99 -18.03 -7.96
C SER A 335 -11.84 -18.71 -7.19
N GLY A 336 -11.81 -19.94 -6.97
CA GLY A 336 -10.81 -20.63 -6.14
C GLY A 336 -11.32 -20.94 -4.74
N ASN A 337 -10.44 -21.53 -3.93
CA ASN A 337 -10.79 -22.00 -2.60
C ASN A 337 -10.89 -20.82 -1.62
N ALA A 338 -12.06 -20.64 -1.03
CA ALA A 338 -12.30 -19.58 -0.05
C ALA A 338 -13.16 -20.08 1.12
N THR A 339 -12.76 -19.78 2.34
CA THR A 339 -13.52 -20.11 3.54
C THR A 339 -13.60 -18.88 4.45
N MET A 340 -14.81 -18.55 4.90
CA MET A 340 -15.08 -17.58 5.95
C MET A 340 -15.31 -18.33 7.27
N LEU A 341 -14.47 -18.08 8.28
CA LEU A 341 -14.66 -18.61 9.62
C LEU A 341 -15.24 -17.51 10.53
N LEU A 342 -16.37 -17.79 11.16
CA LEU A 342 -17.07 -16.85 12.01
C LEU A 342 -16.86 -17.21 13.50
N PRO A 343 -16.14 -16.38 14.28
CA PRO A 343 -15.88 -16.60 15.69
C PRO A 343 -17.10 -16.18 16.52
N MET A 344 -17.92 -17.15 16.92
CA MET A 344 -19.23 -16.90 17.55
C MET A 344 -19.15 -16.28 18.96
N LYS A 345 -17.94 -16.21 19.56
CA LYS A 345 -17.71 -15.62 20.89
C LYS A 345 -17.01 -14.27 20.85
N GLY A 346 -16.89 -13.66 19.67
CA GLY A 346 -16.35 -12.32 19.49
C GLY A 346 -15.28 -12.23 18.39
N THR A 347 -15.37 -11.19 17.60
CA THR A 347 -14.47 -10.90 16.46
C THR A 347 -13.16 -10.24 16.89
N SER A 348 -13.07 -9.75 18.14
CA SER A 348 -11.85 -9.20 18.74
C SER A 348 -11.92 -9.26 20.29
N ARG A 349 -10.80 -8.93 20.96
CA ARG A 349 -10.77 -8.80 22.43
C ARG A 349 -11.65 -7.68 22.99
N TYR A 350 -12.13 -6.76 22.14
CA TYR A 350 -13.05 -5.71 22.57
C TYR A 350 -14.52 -6.16 22.64
N CYS A 351 -14.88 -7.22 21.94
CA CYS A 351 -16.28 -7.69 21.86
C CYS A 351 -16.52 -9.12 22.38
N ILE A 352 -15.58 -9.73 23.08
CA ILE A 352 -15.84 -10.94 23.86
C ILE A 352 -16.75 -10.62 25.06
N GLU A 353 -17.38 -11.64 25.68
CA GLU A 353 -18.20 -11.48 26.87
C GLU A 353 -17.45 -10.67 27.94
N ASP A 354 -18.14 -9.74 28.62
CA ASP A 354 -17.60 -8.79 29.59
C ASP A 354 -16.60 -7.72 29.05
N ALA A 355 -16.30 -7.71 27.76
CA ALA A 355 -15.45 -6.68 27.17
C ALA A 355 -16.23 -5.37 26.86
N PRO A 356 -15.54 -4.22 26.74
CA PRO A 356 -16.19 -2.92 26.69
C PRO A 356 -17.08 -2.66 25.46
N LEU A 357 -16.88 -3.39 24.37
CA LEU A 357 -17.68 -3.28 23.14
C LEU A 357 -18.51 -4.54 22.87
N TYR A 358 -18.76 -5.36 23.89
CA TYR A 358 -19.60 -6.55 23.76
C TYR A 358 -21.04 -6.17 23.40
N ASP A 359 -21.57 -6.78 22.34
CA ASP A 359 -22.94 -6.65 21.86
C ASP A 359 -23.34 -7.90 21.08
N ALA A 360 -23.98 -8.86 21.77
CA ALA A 360 -24.36 -10.14 21.19
C ALA A 360 -25.44 -10.00 20.09
N GLU A 361 -26.31 -8.98 20.16
CA GLU A 361 -27.33 -8.73 19.14
C GLU A 361 -26.70 -8.24 17.84
N ALA A 362 -25.76 -7.30 17.92
CA ALA A 362 -25.06 -6.79 16.77
C ALA A 362 -24.17 -7.87 16.11
N ASP A 363 -23.49 -8.70 16.91
CA ASP A 363 -22.70 -9.82 16.39
C ASP A 363 -23.56 -10.87 15.70
N SER A 364 -24.71 -11.24 16.30
CA SER A 364 -25.67 -12.17 15.70
C SER A 364 -26.20 -11.65 14.36
N ALA A 365 -26.59 -10.36 14.32
CA ALA A 365 -27.07 -9.71 13.11
C ALA A 365 -26.02 -9.73 11.96
N PHE A 366 -24.76 -9.54 12.31
CA PHE A 366 -23.64 -9.62 11.36
C PHE A 366 -23.44 -11.03 10.81
N PHE A 367 -23.37 -12.02 11.68
CA PHE A 367 -23.14 -13.41 11.27
C PHE A 367 -24.30 -13.98 10.46
N GLU A 368 -25.54 -13.67 10.85
CA GLU A 368 -26.73 -14.09 10.10
C GLU A 368 -26.77 -13.48 8.69
N GLU A 369 -26.43 -12.19 8.57
CA GLU A 369 -26.43 -11.51 7.28
C GLU A 369 -25.31 -12.01 6.37
N LEU A 370 -24.11 -12.32 6.90
CA LEU A 370 -23.03 -12.99 6.15
C LEU A 370 -23.46 -14.35 5.64
N GLN A 371 -24.03 -15.21 6.51
CA GLN A 371 -24.47 -16.55 6.10
C GLN A 371 -25.52 -16.51 5.00
N LYS A 372 -26.40 -15.51 5.03
CA LYS A 372 -27.45 -15.32 4.04
C LYS A 372 -26.93 -14.82 2.69
N ARG A 373 -25.91 -13.99 2.67
CA ARG A 373 -25.47 -13.24 1.46
C ARG A 373 -24.21 -13.75 0.82
N LEU A 374 -23.33 -14.41 1.55
CA LEU A 374 -22.08 -14.92 0.99
C LEU A 374 -22.36 -15.83 -0.22
N PRO A 375 -21.57 -15.70 -1.31
CA PRO A 375 -21.74 -16.56 -2.47
C PRO A 375 -21.39 -18.01 -2.14
N ARG A 376 -21.98 -18.94 -2.85
CA ARG A 376 -21.76 -20.41 -2.65
C ARG A 376 -20.31 -20.83 -2.92
N THR A 377 -19.52 -19.97 -3.55
CA THR A 377 -18.09 -20.18 -3.79
C THR A 377 -17.25 -19.94 -2.54
N VAL A 378 -17.82 -19.36 -1.49
CA VAL A 378 -17.18 -19.15 -0.19
C VAL A 378 -17.82 -20.08 0.83
N GLU A 379 -17.06 -21.05 1.31
CA GLU A 379 -17.50 -21.91 2.41
C GLU A 379 -17.64 -21.08 3.71
N VAL A 380 -18.67 -21.32 4.49
CA VAL A 380 -18.88 -20.63 5.78
C VAL A 380 -18.87 -21.63 6.92
N GLN A 381 -18.05 -21.37 7.93
CA GLN A 381 -17.99 -22.20 9.14
C GLN A 381 -18.21 -21.34 10.38
N LEU A 382 -19.10 -21.80 11.26
CA LEU A 382 -19.36 -21.18 12.56
C LEU A 382 -18.53 -21.89 13.62
N ILE A 383 -17.72 -21.13 14.35
CA ILE A 383 -16.81 -21.70 15.35
C ILE A 383 -17.20 -21.17 16.74
N ASP A 384 -17.47 -22.08 17.67
CA ASP A 384 -17.82 -21.74 19.06
C ASP A 384 -16.58 -21.31 19.88
N ALA A 385 -15.93 -20.24 19.42
CA ALA A 385 -14.72 -19.65 19.99
C ALA A 385 -14.65 -18.15 19.67
N ALA A 386 -13.82 -17.41 20.38
CA ALA A 386 -13.43 -16.06 20.03
C ALA A 386 -12.32 -16.06 18.96
N ALA A 387 -12.17 -14.96 18.23
CA ALA A 387 -11.18 -14.85 17.16
C ALA A 387 -9.73 -15.10 17.60
N GLU A 388 -9.38 -14.76 18.85
CA GLU A 388 -8.03 -14.95 19.40
C GLU A 388 -7.83 -16.29 20.15
N ASP A 389 -8.88 -17.10 20.29
CA ASP A 389 -8.74 -18.42 20.93
C ASP A 389 -7.86 -19.33 20.08
N GLU A 390 -6.95 -20.06 20.73
CA GLU A 390 -6.01 -20.98 20.04
C GLU A 390 -6.76 -21.95 19.12
N VAL A 391 -7.90 -22.53 19.60
CA VAL A 391 -8.71 -23.46 18.81
C VAL A 391 -9.27 -22.83 17.53
N PHE A 392 -9.64 -21.55 17.55
CA PHE A 392 -10.09 -20.84 16.35
C PHE A 392 -8.93 -20.62 15.38
N VAL A 393 -7.81 -20.13 15.89
CA VAL A 393 -6.62 -19.82 15.08
C VAL A 393 -6.04 -21.09 14.44
N GLU A 394 -5.89 -22.18 15.20
CA GLU A 394 -5.40 -23.46 14.69
C GLU A 394 -6.29 -24.03 13.59
N LEU A 395 -7.62 -23.94 13.75
CA LEU A 395 -8.56 -24.37 12.72
C LEU A 395 -8.44 -23.52 11.45
N ALA A 396 -8.35 -22.19 11.62
CA ALA A 396 -8.21 -21.28 10.48
C ALA A 396 -6.90 -21.49 9.72
N VAL A 397 -5.80 -21.68 10.43
CA VAL A 397 -4.49 -22.00 9.83
C VAL A 397 -4.54 -23.34 9.10
N THR A 398 -5.05 -24.40 9.75
CA THR A 398 -5.18 -25.73 9.14
C THR A 398 -5.99 -25.63 7.85
N LYS A 399 -7.11 -24.88 7.87
CA LYS A 399 -7.96 -24.72 6.69
C LYS A 399 -7.23 -24.09 5.51
N LEU A 400 -6.33 -23.10 5.73
CA LEU A 400 -5.53 -22.54 4.65
C LEU A 400 -4.45 -23.52 4.18
N LEU A 401 -3.79 -24.23 5.10
CA LEU A 401 -2.79 -25.23 4.73
C LEU A 401 -3.38 -26.34 3.87
N ASP A 402 -4.58 -26.84 4.21
CA ASP A 402 -5.31 -27.88 3.42
C ASP A 402 -5.65 -27.40 1.98
N MET A 403 -5.73 -26.08 1.75
CA MET A 403 -5.93 -25.52 0.40
C MET A 403 -4.63 -25.44 -0.40
N LEU A 404 -3.46 -25.54 0.27
CA LEU A 404 -2.14 -25.39 -0.35
C LEU A 404 -1.46 -26.74 -0.65
N ASP A 405 -1.95 -27.82 -0.03
CA ASP A 405 -1.52 -29.19 -0.29
C ASP A 405 -2.24 -29.76 -1.53
#